data_e240252520866a031e38be5d544062e9
#
_entry.id   e240252520866a031e38be5d544062e9
#
_cell.length_a   1.000
_cell.length_b   1.000
_cell.length_c   1.000
_cell.angle_alpha   90.00
_cell.angle_beta   90.00
_cell.angle_gamma   90.00
#
_symmetry.space_group_name_H-M   'P 1'
#
loop_
_entity.id
_entity.type
_entity.pdbx_description
1 polymer ?
#
loop_
_entity_poly.entity_id
_entity_poly.type
_entity_poly.pdbx_seq_one_letter_code
_entity_poly.pdbx_strand_id
1 'polypeptide(L)'
;RKGDSISMTWEVSERNAADFSECVQRTWEYCYDTNRPKPVDTPYTVDRMKEVMSNFFVESYVSNTPTHYYSGVELETATCANTDVAEVGFVGRTLLNAFNALEYGKQQNRQDLVDNANHIFDTYLQNGFSPAGFFNEVVHYNRDFKETRHSIRRQSEGVYAILNYLNYEKQQKRKH
;
A
#
# COMPACT_ATOMS: atom_id res chain seq x y z
N ARG A 1 -19.84 -0.25 37.53
CA ARG A 1 -20.30 0.15 38.89
C ARG A 1 -20.55 -1.11 39.72
N LYS A 2 -20.56 -1.01 41.04
CA LYS A 2 -20.84 -2.16 41.87
C LYS A 2 -22.28 -2.58 41.66
N GLY A 3 -22.48 -3.82 41.11
CA GLY A 3 -23.79 -4.36 40.75
C GLY A 3 -24.04 -4.46 39.25
N ASP A 4 -23.17 -3.88 38.42
CA ASP A 4 -23.26 -4.06 36.96
C ASP A 4 -22.77 -5.47 36.60
N SER A 5 -23.48 -6.11 35.66
CA SER A 5 -23.08 -7.41 35.10
C SER A 5 -22.84 -7.27 33.60
N ILE A 6 -21.83 -7.95 33.12
CA ILE A 6 -21.53 -8.10 31.69
C ILE A 6 -21.69 -9.58 31.37
N SER A 7 -22.53 -9.90 30.40
CA SER A 7 -22.63 -11.25 29.84
C SER A 7 -21.99 -11.33 28.48
N MET A 8 -21.25 -12.39 28.22
CA MET A 8 -20.64 -12.69 26.91
C MET A 8 -21.13 -14.07 26.47
N THR A 9 -21.56 -14.15 25.23
CA THR A 9 -21.95 -15.42 24.62
C THR A 9 -20.88 -15.85 23.64
N TRP A 10 -20.42 -17.09 23.76
CA TRP A 10 -19.46 -17.69 22.86
C TRP A 10 -20.16 -18.78 22.06
N GLU A 11 -19.85 -18.84 20.79
CA GLU A 11 -20.24 -19.94 19.92
C GLU A 11 -18.99 -20.74 19.55
N VAL A 12 -19.06 -22.03 19.71
CA VAL A 12 -18.03 -22.97 19.29
C VAL A 12 -18.64 -23.89 18.25
N SER A 13 -18.08 -23.92 17.06
CA SER A 13 -18.50 -24.82 16.00
C SER A 13 -17.37 -25.77 15.61
N GLU A 14 -17.71 -27.05 15.38
CA GLU A 14 -16.79 -28.07 14.88
C GLU A 14 -17.24 -28.52 13.50
N ARG A 15 -16.32 -28.60 12.56
CA ARG A 15 -16.60 -29.01 11.18
C ARG A 15 -15.45 -29.78 10.61
N ASN A 16 -15.74 -30.75 9.75
CA ASN A 16 -14.73 -31.46 8.98
C ASN A 16 -14.30 -30.64 7.76
N ALA A 17 -13.01 -30.58 7.50
CA ALA A 17 -12.43 -29.99 6.31
C ALA A 17 -11.33 -30.91 5.78
N ALA A 18 -11.16 -31.00 4.47
CA ALA A 18 -10.15 -31.86 3.87
C ALA A 18 -8.75 -31.28 4.06
N ASP A 19 -8.64 -29.95 4.10
CA ASP A 19 -7.38 -29.23 4.31
C ASP A 19 -7.60 -27.87 5.00
N PHE A 20 -6.50 -27.14 5.24
CA PHE A 20 -6.55 -25.84 5.89
C PHE A 20 -7.28 -24.78 5.05
N SER A 21 -7.14 -24.79 3.74
CA SER A 21 -7.81 -23.83 2.84
C SER A 21 -9.32 -23.99 2.90
N GLU A 22 -9.81 -25.24 2.86
CA GLU A 22 -11.24 -25.52 3.03
C GLU A 22 -11.75 -25.13 4.43
N CYS A 23 -10.94 -25.35 5.47
CA CYS A 23 -11.28 -24.90 6.81
C CYS A 23 -11.46 -23.38 6.87
N VAL A 24 -10.55 -22.62 6.30
CA VAL A 24 -10.63 -21.15 6.23
C VAL A 24 -11.86 -20.72 5.44
N GLN A 25 -12.08 -21.29 4.26
CA GLN A 25 -13.24 -20.97 3.42
C GLN A 25 -14.55 -21.19 4.17
N ARG A 26 -14.74 -22.37 4.75
CA ARG A 26 -15.97 -22.73 5.50
C ARG A 26 -16.18 -21.83 6.72
N THR A 27 -15.09 -21.42 7.38
CA THR A 27 -15.18 -20.47 8.49
C THR A 27 -15.65 -19.09 8.02
N TRP A 28 -15.11 -18.60 6.91
CA TRP A 28 -15.54 -17.35 6.30
C TRP A 28 -17.01 -17.37 5.87
N GLU A 29 -17.42 -18.42 5.17
CA GLU A 29 -18.81 -18.61 4.74
C GLU A 29 -19.77 -18.61 5.94
N TYR A 30 -19.42 -19.35 6.98
CA TYR A 30 -20.21 -19.40 8.21
C TYR A 30 -20.32 -18.03 8.90
N CYS A 31 -19.20 -17.32 9.05
CA CYS A 31 -19.21 -15.99 9.65
C CYS A 31 -20.03 -15.00 8.81
N TYR A 32 -19.92 -15.07 7.49
CA TYR A 32 -20.70 -14.22 6.59
C TYR A 32 -22.21 -14.51 6.69
N ASP A 33 -22.60 -15.79 6.62
CA ASP A 33 -23.99 -16.22 6.68
C ASP A 33 -24.65 -15.93 8.03
N THR A 34 -23.88 -16.06 9.11
CA THR A 34 -24.35 -15.79 10.46
C THR A 34 -24.55 -14.28 10.69
N ASN A 35 -23.58 -13.47 10.30
CA ASN A 35 -23.60 -12.04 10.53
C ASN A 35 -24.43 -11.28 9.48
N ARG A 36 -24.52 -11.80 8.27
CA ARG A 36 -25.22 -11.19 7.12
C ARG A 36 -25.02 -9.68 7.06
N PRO A 37 -23.74 -9.21 6.93
CA PRO A 37 -23.46 -7.79 6.99
C PRO A 37 -24.24 -7.07 5.89
N LYS A 38 -24.92 -6.01 6.28
CA LYS A 38 -25.62 -5.17 5.31
C LYS A 38 -24.60 -4.36 4.52
N PRO A 39 -24.83 -4.12 3.23
CA PRO A 39 -24.03 -3.15 2.49
C PRO A 39 -24.02 -1.81 3.23
N VAL A 40 -22.85 -1.21 3.31
CA VAL A 40 -22.70 0.13 3.88
C VAL A 40 -22.89 1.13 2.75
N ASP A 41 -23.87 2.01 2.89
CA ASP A 41 -24.00 3.16 2.01
C ASP A 41 -22.82 4.10 2.25
N THR A 42 -21.93 4.18 1.28
CA THR A 42 -20.83 5.13 1.33
C THR A 42 -21.23 6.41 0.60
N PRO A 43 -20.87 7.60 1.10
CA PRO A 43 -21.17 8.87 0.44
C PRO A 43 -20.40 9.07 -0.86
N TYR A 44 -19.48 8.15 -1.18
CA TYR A 44 -18.60 8.24 -2.33
C TYR A 44 -18.75 7.01 -3.24
N THR A 45 -18.80 7.28 -4.52
CA THR A 45 -18.66 6.24 -5.54
C THR A 45 -17.22 5.71 -5.57
N VAL A 46 -17.02 4.52 -6.11
CA VAL A 46 -15.68 3.93 -6.31
C VAL A 46 -14.78 4.86 -7.14
N ASP A 47 -15.34 5.50 -8.18
CA ASP A 47 -14.57 6.40 -9.03
C ASP A 47 -14.16 7.67 -8.27
N ARG A 48 -15.04 8.20 -7.42
CA ARG A 48 -14.68 9.32 -6.55
C ARG A 48 -13.58 8.95 -5.55
N MET A 49 -13.64 7.74 -4.99
CA MET A 49 -12.57 7.25 -4.10
C MET A 49 -11.24 7.14 -4.83
N LYS A 50 -11.23 6.59 -6.05
CA LYS A 50 -10.01 6.50 -6.87
C LYS A 50 -9.44 7.89 -7.20
N GLU A 51 -10.29 8.84 -7.53
CA GLU A 51 -9.88 10.22 -7.78
C GLU A 51 -9.23 10.86 -6.55
N VAL A 52 -9.85 10.72 -5.39
CA VAL A 52 -9.30 11.25 -4.13
C VAL A 52 -7.94 10.64 -3.81
N MET A 53 -7.82 9.30 -3.94
CA MET A 53 -6.55 8.60 -3.71
C MET A 53 -5.48 9.04 -4.71
N SER A 54 -5.85 9.27 -5.97
CA SER A 54 -4.92 9.72 -7.00
C SER A 54 -4.43 11.15 -6.75
N ASN A 55 -5.31 12.03 -6.31
CA ASN A 55 -4.93 13.38 -5.92
C ASN A 55 -4.01 13.38 -4.69
N PHE A 56 -4.30 12.54 -3.70
CA PHE A 56 -3.42 12.34 -2.56
C PHE A 56 -2.02 11.86 -2.99
N PHE A 57 -1.93 10.95 -3.96
CA PHE A 57 -0.65 10.50 -4.50
C PHE A 57 0.13 11.66 -5.15
N VAL A 58 -0.54 12.52 -5.94
CA VAL A 58 0.08 13.70 -6.55
C VAL A 58 0.59 14.67 -5.47
N GLU A 59 -0.20 14.93 -4.43
CA GLU A 59 0.19 15.80 -3.32
C GLU A 59 1.34 15.23 -2.47
N SER A 60 1.50 13.90 -2.46
CA SER A 60 2.59 13.22 -1.78
C SER A 60 3.89 13.19 -2.60
N TYR A 61 3.87 13.63 -3.84
CA TYR A 61 5.05 13.68 -4.69
C TYR A 61 5.98 14.82 -4.27
N VAL A 62 7.29 14.52 -4.22
CA VAL A 62 8.34 15.44 -3.79
C VAL A 62 9.46 15.47 -4.82
N SER A 63 9.63 16.60 -5.50
CA SER A 63 10.56 16.71 -6.63
C SER A 63 12.04 16.77 -6.26
N ASN A 64 12.36 17.07 -5.00
CA ASN A 64 13.73 17.35 -4.55
C ASN A 64 14.31 16.32 -3.57
N THR A 65 13.72 15.14 -3.50
CA THR A 65 14.16 14.06 -2.62
C THR A 65 14.63 12.85 -3.43
N PRO A 66 15.49 12.00 -2.85
CA PRO A 66 16.03 10.83 -3.57
C PRO A 66 14.98 9.82 -4.05
N THR A 67 13.82 9.78 -3.44
CA THR A 67 12.76 8.83 -3.78
C THR A 67 11.49 9.47 -4.32
N HIS A 68 11.44 10.80 -4.39
CA HIS A 68 10.32 11.59 -4.90
C HIS A 68 8.96 11.30 -4.27
N TYR A 69 8.91 10.72 -3.09
CA TYR A 69 7.64 10.38 -2.46
C TYR A 69 7.70 10.46 -0.95
N TYR A 70 6.67 11.03 -0.34
CA TYR A 70 6.43 10.95 1.10
C TYR A 70 5.49 9.79 1.43
N SER A 71 5.75 9.14 2.55
CA SER A 71 4.87 8.12 3.10
C SER A 71 3.98 8.71 4.17
N GLY A 72 2.68 8.51 4.03
CA GLY A 72 1.71 8.76 5.08
C GLY A 72 1.11 10.15 5.11
N VAL A 73 0.23 10.30 6.08
CA VAL A 73 -0.55 11.51 6.37
C VAL A 73 -0.39 11.81 7.84
N GLU A 74 -0.25 13.08 8.18
CA GLU A 74 -0.36 13.51 9.57
C GLU A 74 -1.82 13.47 10.00
N LEU A 75 -2.13 12.57 10.94
CA LEU A 75 -3.52 12.32 11.33
C LEU A 75 -4.17 13.49 12.07
N GLU A 76 -3.39 14.28 12.79
CA GLU A 76 -3.91 15.44 13.54
C GLU A 76 -4.43 16.53 12.61
N THR A 77 -3.76 16.76 11.50
CA THR A 77 -4.10 17.83 10.55
C THR A 77 -4.84 17.33 9.33
N ALA A 78 -4.92 16.01 9.14
CA ALA A 78 -5.44 15.35 7.94
C ALA A 78 -4.82 15.89 6.63
N THR A 79 -3.56 16.30 6.70
CA THR A 79 -2.79 16.82 5.56
C THR A 79 -1.78 15.79 5.08
N CYS A 80 -1.35 15.90 3.83
CA CYS A 80 -0.15 15.23 3.32
C CYS A 80 1.07 15.88 3.97
N ALA A 81 1.18 15.75 5.28
CA ALA A 81 2.29 16.33 5.98
C ALA A 81 3.54 15.54 5.70
N ASN A 82 4.58 16.28 5.66
CA ASN A 82 5.92 15.79 5.54
C ASN A 82 6.29 14.91 6.74
N THR A 83 6.26 13.61 6.54
CA THR A 83 6.78 12.66 7.53
C THR A 83 8.30 12.53 7.46
N ASP A 84 8.97 13.28 6.60
CA ASP A 84 10.40 13.20 6.29
C ASP A 84 10.90 11.80 5.93
N VAL A 85 10.01 10.92 5.52
CA VAL A 85 10.33 9.53 5.19
C VAL A 85 9.60 9.04 3.95
N ALA A 86 10.23 8.12 3.24
CA ALA A 86 9.57 7.21 2.31
C ALA A 86 9.73 5.77 2.80
N GLU A 87 8.65 5.01 2.76
CA GLU A 87 8.64 3.60 3.11
C GLU A 87 8.32 2.74 1.87
N VAL A 88 9.10 1.69 1.65
CA VAL A 88 8.91 0.79 0.51
C VAL A 88 7.65 -0.08 0.67
N GLY A 89 7.36 -0.46 1.89
CA GLY A 89 6.22 -1.30 2.24
C GLY A 89 5.49 -0.81 3.47
N PHE A 90 4.54 -1.60 3.98
CA PHE A 90 3.72 -1.32 5.14
C PHE A 90 2.82 -0.08 4.93
N VAL A 91 3.00 0.98 5.70
CA VAL A 91 2.11 2.16 5.65
C VAL A 91 2.31 2.98 4.38
N GLY A 92 3.56 3.23 4.01
CA GLY A 92 3.89 4.12 2.90
C GLY A 92 3.75 3.47 1.53
N ARG A 93 4.09 2.19 1.42
CA ARG A 93 4.00 1.40 0.18
C ARG A 93 4.37 2.15 -1.09
N THR A 94 5.44 2.94 -1.01
CA THR A 94 5.84 3.91 -2.05
C THR A 94 5.77 3.31 -3.46
N LEU A 95 6.39 2.16 -3.66
CA LEU A 95 6.45 1.52 -4.98
C LEU A 95 5.10 0.96 -5.43
N LEU A 96 4.32 0.39 -4.53
CA LEU A 96 3.00 -0.14 -4.90
C LEU A 96 2.00 0.99 -5.20
N ASN A 97 2.07 2.09 -4.46
CA ASN A 97 1.27 3.27 -4.76
C ASN A 97 1.66 3.90 -6.11
N ALA A 98 2.97 3.96 -6.41
CA ALA A 98 3.45 4.42 -7.71
C ALA A 98 2.95 3.53 -8.86
N PHE A 99 2.98 2.20 -8.70
CA PHE A 99 2.46 1.30 -9.71
C PHE A 99 0.95 1.47 -9.93
N ASN A 100 0.16 1.56 -8.86
CA ASN A 100 -1.28 1.80 -8.95
C ASN A 100 -1.59 3.15 -9.61
N ALA A 101 -0.81 4.20 -9.29
CA ALA A 101 -0.95 5.51 -9.92
C ALA A 101 -0.60 5.48 -11.41
N LEU A 102 0.42 4.71 -11.81
CA LEU A 102 0.79 4.50 -13.20
C LEU A 102 -0.34 3.87 -14.01
N GLU A 103 -0.91 2.77 -13.50
CA GLU A 103 -2.02 2.08 -14.16
C GLU A 103 -3.25 2.97 -14.28
N TYR A 104 -3.66 3.60 -13.17
CA TYR A 104 -4.81 4.49 -13.17
C TYR A 104 -4.59 5.72 -14.05
N GLY A 105 -3.40 6.30 -14.01
CA GLY A 105 -3.01 7.41 -14.86
C GLY A 105 -3.14 7.10 -16.35
N LYS A 106 -2.71 5.90 -16.76
CA LYS A 106 -2.91 5.42 -18.14
C LYS A 106 -4.38 5.25 -18.50
N GLN A 107 -5.18 4.66 -17.61
CA GLN A 107 -6.60 4.44 -17.86
C GLN A 107 -7.39 5.76 -17.98
N GLN A 108 -6.99 6.79 -17.23
CA GLN A 108 -7.69 8.07 -17.15
C GLN A 108 -7.03 9.19 -17.98
N ASN A 109 -5.97 8.88 -18.72
CA ASN A 109 -5.16 9.87 -19.45
C ASN A 109 -4.59 10.99 -18.54
N ARG A 110 -4.25 10.65 -17.30
CA ARG A 110 -3.64 11.53 -16.30
C ARG A 110 -2.11 11.42 -16.38
N GLN A 111 -1.51 12.25 -17.24
CA GLN A 111 -0.06 12.21 -17.48
C GLN A 111 0.76 12.57 -16.23
N ASP A 112 0.25 13.44 -15.37
CA ASP A 112 0.84 13.77 -14.09
C ASP A 112 1.09 12.54 -13.19
N LEU A 113 0.12 11.63 -13.12
CA LEU A 113 0.26 10.38 -12.37
C LEU A 113 1.33 9.46 -12.99
N VAL A 114 1.33 9.37 -14.31
CA VAL A 114 2.29 8.55 -15.06
C VAL A 114 3.72 9.05 -14.86
N ASP A 115 3.93 10.35 -14.98
CA ASP A 115 5.25 10.97 -14.85
C ASP A 115 5.79 10.85 -13.42
N ASN A 116 4.97 11.16 -12.43
CA ASN A 116 5.34 11.03 -11.02
C ASN A 116 5.68 9.57 -10.66
N ALA A 117 4.88 8.62 -11.14
CA ALA A 117 5.14 7.20 -10.89
C ALA A 117 6.46 6.74 -11.52
N ASN A 118 6.71 7.10 -12.77
CA ASN A 118 7.98 6.77 -13.44
C ASN A 118 9.18 7.37 -12.70
N HIS A 119 9.12 8.63 -12.28
CA HIS A 119 10.20 9.27 -11.50
C HIS A 119 10.45 8.55 -10.18
N ILE A 120 9.40 8.11 -9.49
CA ILE A 120 9.54 7.35 -8.24
C ILE A 120 10.26 6.02 -8.51
N PHE A 121 9.86 5.27 -9.54
CA PHE A 121 10.53 4.01 -9.88
C PHE A 121 11.99 4.23 -10.28
N ASP A 122 12.26 5.18 -11.17
CA ASP A 122 13.61 5.45 -11.66
C ASP A 122 14.54 5.84 -10.50
N THR A 123 14.10 6.72 -9.61
CA THR A 123 14.91 7.14 -8.46
C THR A 123 15.04 6.07 -7.40
N TYR A 124 14.00 5.26 -7.19
CA TYR A 124 14.07 4.16 -6.23
C TYR A 124 14.99 3.05 -6.71
N LEU A 125 14.97 2.72 -7.99
CA LEU A 125 15.88 1.74 -8.59
C LEU A 125 17.35 2.18 -8.49
N GLN A 126 17.62 3.49 -8.51
CA GLN A 126 18.96 4.03 -8.36
C GLN A 126 19.41 4.16 -6.90
N ASN A 127 18.53 4.55 -6.00
CA ASN A 127 18.87 4.99 -4.65
C ASN A 127 18.26 4.14 -3.54
N GLY A 128 17.34 3.26 -3.86
CA GLY A 128 16.51 2.55 -2.89
C GLY A 128 17.11 1.26 -2.35
N PHE A 129 18.30 0.86 -2.80
CA PHE A 129 18.91 -0.41 -2.40
C PHE A 129 20.11 -0.22 -1.46
N SER A 130 20.22 -1.13 -0.52
CA SER A 130 21.41 -1.30 0.29
C SER A 130 22.54 -1.97 -0.54
N PRO A 131 23.82 -1.88 -0.11
CA PRO A 131 24.91 -2.59 -0.80
C PRO A 131 24.71 -4.11 -0.89
N ALA A 132 23.91 -4.70 -0.03
CA ALA A 132 23.57 -6.13 -0.05
C ALA A 132 22.39 -6.47 -1.00
N GLY A 133 21.82 -5.48 -1.70
CA GLY A 133 20.74 -5.67 -2.66
C GLY A 133 19.34 -5.73 -2.05
N PHE A 134 19.18 -5.42 -0.77
CA PHE A 134 17.88 -5.29 -0.13
C PHE A 134 17.34 -3.88 -0.31
N PHE A 135 16.01 -3.73 -0.36
CA PHE A 135 15.41 -2.39 -0.28
C PHE A 135 15.79 -1.69 1.01
N ASN A 136 16.11 -0.41 0.92
CA ASN A 136 16.09 0.48 2.06
C ASN A 136 14.62 0.68 2.44
N GLU A 137 14.17 0.01 3.50
CA GLU A 137 12.75 -0.03 3.87
C GLU A 137 12.20 1.31 4.27
N VAL A 138 13.06 2.14 4.87
CA VAL A 138 12.76 3.53 5.24
C VAL A 138 13.91 4.42 4.77
N VAL A 139 13.58 5.44 4.00
CA VAL A 139 14.52 6.47 3.55
C VAL A 139 14.12 7.79 4.16
N HIS A 140 15.03 8.41 4.91
CA HIS A 140 14.83 9.73 5.48
C HIS A 140 15.36 10.81 4.53
N TYR A 141 14.61 11.88 4.33
CA TYR A 141 14.97 12.96 3.41
C TYR A 141 15.91 13.99 4.00
N ASN A 142 15.80 14.23 5.28
CA ASN A 142 16.53 15.30 5.99
C ASN A 142 17.80 14.81 6.70
N ARG A 143 18.13 13.54 6.59
CA ARG A 143 19.31 12.93 7.19
C ARG A 143 19.76 11.70 6.42
N ASP A 144 21.04 11.45 6.42
CA ASP A 144 21.65 10.25 5.82
C ASP A 144 21.48 9.04 6.78
N PHE A 145 20.25 8.72 7.09
CA PHE A 145 19.92 7.54 7.87
C PHE A 145 19.18 6.54 7.01
N LYS A 146 19.71 5.34 6.95
CA LYS A 146 19.09 4.21 6.26
C LYS A 146 18.78 3.13 7.28
N GLU A 147 17.55 2.64 7.25
CA GLU A 147 17.15 1.52 8.09
C GLU A 147 17.97 0.28 7.72
N THR A 148 18.61 -0.33 8.71
CA THR A 148 19.41 -1.53 8.53
C THR A 148 18.65 -2.82 8.78
N ARG A 149 17.41 -2.71 9.29
CA ARG A 149 16.53 -3.85 9.49
C ARG A 149 15.77 -4.12 8.21
N HIS A 150 15.67 -5.39 7.88
CA HIS A 150 14.94 -5.84 6.69
C HIS A 150 13.87 -6.85 7.10
N SER A 151 12.62 -6.51 6.89
CA SER A 151 11.49 -7.40 7.16
C SER A 151 11.03 -8.09 5.87
N ILE A 152 10.74 -9.36 5.94
CA ILE A 152 10.22 -10.13 4.79
C ILE A 152 9.02 -9.41 4.17
N ARG A 153 8.12 -8.88 4.99
CA ARG A 153 6.92 -8.18 4.52
C ARG A 153 7.25 -6.98 3.64
N ARG A 154 8.10 -6.06 4.13
CA ARG A 154 8.43 -4.83 3.39
C ARG A 154 9.22 -5.15 2.13
N GLN A 155 10.16 -6.10 2.21
CA GLN A 155 10.92 -6.55 1.05
C GLN A 155 10.01 -7.18 -0.01
N SER A 156 9.09 -8.06 0.38
CA SER A 156 8.19 -8.74 -0.57
C SER A 156 7.21 -7.77 -1.24
N GLU A 157 6.70 -6.76 -0.53
CA GLU A 157 5.84 -5.74 -1.11
C GLU A 157 6.61 -4.90 -2.16
N GLY A 158 7.86 -4.55 -1.88
CA GLY A 158 8.74 -3.85 -2.82
C GLY A 158 9.03 -4.69 -4.07
N VAL A 159 9.40 -5.95 -3.88
CA VAL A 159 9.64 -6.89 -5.00
C VAL A 159 8.39 -7.05 -5.86
N TYR A 160 7.23 -7.22 -5.25
CA TYR A 160 5.96 -7.34 -5.97
C TYR A 160 5.69 -6.11 -6.84
N ALA A 161 5.86 -4.92 -6.31
CA ALA A 161 5.67 -3.68 -7.06
C ALA A 161 6.66 -3.54 -8.23
N ILE A 162 7.94 -3.85 -8.01
CA ILE A 162 8.97 -3.81 -9.06
C ILE A 162 8.68 -4.83 -10.17
N LEU A 163 8.29 -6.05 -9.83
CA LEU A 163 7.96 -7.08 -10.84
C LEU A 163 6.76 -6.65 -11.70
N ASN A 164 5.75 -6.04 -11.11
CA ASN A 164 4.63 -5.48 -11.87
C ASN A 164 5.08 -4.34 -12.78
N TYR A 165 5.90 -3.44 -12.28
CA TYR A 165 6.46 -2.34 -13.08
C TYR A 165 7.32 -2.85 -14.24
N LEU A 166 8.21 -3.79 -14.00
CA LEU A 166 9.05 -4.39 -15.06
C LEU A 166 8.22 -5.13 -16.13
N ASN A 167 7.16 -5.81 -15.71
CA ASN A 167 6.22 -6.42 -16.65
C ASN A 167 5.50 -5.37 -17.51
N TYR A 168 5.08 -4.28 -16.90
CA TYR A 168 4.50 -3.13 -17.61
C TYR A 168 5.50 -2.55 -18.61
N GLU A 169 6.73 -2.26 -18.21
CA GLU A 169 7.78 -1.71 -19.07
C GLU A 169 8.11 -2.62 -20.25
N LYS A 170 8.16 -3.93 -20.01
CA LYS A 170 8.32 -4.93 -21.07
C LYS A 170 7.19 -4.87 -22.10
N GLN A 171 5.96 -4.69 -21.65
CA GLN A 171 4.81 -4.53 -22.55
C GLN A 171 4.89 -3.24 -23.36
N GLN A 172 5.42 -2.17 -22.79
CA GLN A 172 5.67 -0.89 -23.48
C GLN A 172 6.92 -0.91 -24.36
N LYS A 173 7.69 -2.02 -24.39
CA LYS A 173 8.97 -2.16 -25.09
C LYS A 173 10.04 -1.14 -24.66
N ARG A 174 9.93 -0.59 -23.46
CA ARG A 174 10.98 0.24 -22.89
C ARG A 174 12.13 -0.65 -22.40
N LYS A 175 13.37 -0.19 -22.65
CA LYS A 175 14.59 -0.85 -22.14
C LYS A 175 15.10 -0.02 -20.97
N HIS A 176 15.37 -0.66 -19.87
CA HIS A 176 16.08 -0.13 -18.72
C HIS A 176 17.50 -0.67 -18.66
#